data_84e936d03802d59bef4adb32fcd83406
#
_entry.id   84e936d03802d59bef4adb32fcd83406
#
_cell.length_a   1.000
_cell.length_b   1.000
_cell.length_c   1.000
_cell.angle_alpha   90.00
_cell.angle_beta   90.00
_cell.angle_gamma   90.00
#
_symmetry.space_group_name_H-M   'P 1'
#
loop_
_entity.id
_entity.type
_entity.pdbx_description
1 polymer ?
#
loop_
_entity_poly.entity_id
_entity_poly.type
_entity_poly.pdbx_seq_one_letter_code
_entity_poly.pdbx_strand_id
1 'polypeptide(L)'
;MDRKNILTKILAILGTILVWLTLLAPVFFWLLFALRRGVFSLDHFDYLIPAELFPQGLAGGGLLVWAAMRARKYIKLVVGSLSLAIVALFSGQLLAVLTGLASGETKLGGCQWALVVGLILVYILALVGLGVGGILLSRGRVKPAGTG
;
A
#
# COMPACT_ATOMS: atom_id res chain seq x y z
N MET A 1 27.06 -14.66 11.04
CA MET A 1 25.87 -13.86 10.66
C MET A 1 24.75 -14.18 11.64
N ASP A 2 24.38 -13.24 12.51
CA ASP A 2 23.41 -13.52 13.58
C ASP A 2 22.05 -13.88 13.03
N ARG A 3 21.44 -14.95 13.54
CA ARG A 3 20.08 -15.39 13.19
C ARG A 3 19.05 -14.25 13.28
N LYS A 4 19.27 -13.30 14.18
CA LYS A 4 18.41 -12.09 14.33
C LYS A 4 18.43 -11.18 13.10
N ASN A 5 19.56 -11.05 12.43
CA ASN A 5 19.73 -10.21 11.23
C ASN A 5 19.12 -10.86 9.98
N ILE A 6 19.20 -12.19 9.88
CA ILE A 6 18.60 -12.96 8.79
C ILE A 6 17.08 -12.85 8.84
N LEU A 7 16.49 -13.03 10.02
CA LEU A 7 15.04 -12.96 10.23
C LEU A 7 14.49 -11.56 9.89
N THR A 8 15.17 -10.51 10.30
CA THR A 8 14.78 -9.13 9.97
C THR A 8 14.83 -8.86 8.47
N LYS A 9 15.84 -9.38 7.77
CA LYS A 9 15.93 -9.29 6.30
C LYS A 9 14.80 -10.05 5.62
N ILE A 10 14.52 -11.28 6.05
CA ILE A 10 13.43 -12.09 5.48
C ILE A 10 12.09 -11.37 5.66
N LEU A 11 11.80 -10.87 6.85
CA LEU A 11 10.58 -10.12 7.13
C LEU A 11 10.46 -8.85 6.27
N ALA A 12 11.56 -8.11 6.10
CA ALA A 12 11.58 -6.93 5.25
C ALA A 12 11.34 -7.28 3.78
N ILE A 13 11.96 -8.35 3.27
CA ILE A 13 11.79 -8.78 1.88
C ILE A 13 10.36 -9.26 1.65
N LEU A 14 9.83 -10.15 2.50
CA LEU A 14 8.46 -10.67 2.38
C LEU A 14 7.43 -9.54 2.47
N GLY A 15 7.57 -8.64 3.44
CA GLY A 15 6.68 -7.49 3.59
C GLY A 15 6.74 -6.56 2.37
N THR A 16 7.93 -6.33 1.82
CA THR A 16 8.10 -5.51 0.62
C THR A 16 7.42 -6.17 -0.60
N ILE A 17 7.61 -7.46 -0.80
CA ILE A 17 6.97 -8.20 -1.91
C ILE A 17 5.45 -8.11 -1.80
N LEU A 18 4.88 -8.33 -0.60
CA LEU A 18 3.44 -8.26 -0.39
C LEU A 18 2.89 -6.85 -0.68
N VAL A 19 3.57 -5.79 -0.22
CA VAL A 19 3.16 -4.40 -0.48
C VAL A 19 3.23 -4.09 -1.97
N TRP A 20 4.32 -4.46 -2.66
CA TRP A 20 4.44 -4.23 -4.10
C TRP A 20 3.44 -5.06 -4.90
N LEU A 21 3.14 -6.27 -4.48
CA LEU A 21 2.10 -7.09 -5.11
C LEU A 21 0.73 -6.43 -4.98
N THR A 22 0.40 -5.92 -3.79
CA THR A 22 -0.85 -5.16 -3.56
C THR A 22 -0.95 -3.92 -4.44
N LEU A 23 0.18 -3.25 -4.70
CA LEU A 23 0.22 -2.05 -5.54
C LEU A 23 0.14 -2.37 -7.04
N LEU A 24 0.86 -3.41 -7.48
CA LEU A 24 1.02 -3.73 -8.90
C LEU A 24 -0.10 -4.59 -9.45
N ALA A 25 -0.74 -5.43 -8.63
CA ALA A 25 -1.80 -6.31 -9.09
C ALA A 25 -2.99 -5.57 -9.73
N PRO A 26 -3.53 -4.49 -9.14
CA PRO A 26 -4.61 -3.72 -9.76
C PRO A 26 -4.19 -3.11 -11.10
N VAL A 27 -2.98 -2.57 -11.18
CA VAL A 27 -2.45 -1.98 -12.41
C VAL A 27 -2.28 -3.04 -13.49
N PHE A 28 -1.80 -4.23 -13.12
CA PHE A 28 -1.63 -5.36 -14.03
C PHE A 28 -2.99 -5.87 -14.56
N PHE A 29 -3.98 -6.03 -13.69
CA PHE A 29 -5.32 -6.45 -14.10
C PHE A 29 -6.00 -5.40 -14.97
N TRP A 30 -5.87 -4.11 -14.65
CA TRP A 30 -6.38 -3.02 -15.47
C TRP A 30 -5.73 -3.02 -16.86
N LEU A 31 -4.42 -3.20 -16.94
CA LEU A 31 -3.69 -3.27 -18.22
C LEU A 31 -4.13 -4.48 -19.06
N LEU A 32 -4.26 -5.66 -18.45
CA LEU A 32 -4.77 -6.85 -19.12
C LEU A 32 -6.19 -6.65 -19.68
N PHE A 33 -7.05 -6.00 -18.91
CA PHE A 33 -8.41 -5.71 -19.31
C PHE A 33 -8.46 -4.71 -20.48
N ALA A 34 -7.66 -3.64 -20.41
CA ALA A 34 -7.51 -2.64 -21.46
C ALA A 34 -7.01 -3.27 -22.77
N LEU A 35 -6.02 -4.16 -22.70
CA LEU A 35 -5.49 -4.89 -23.87
C LEU A 35 -6.52 -5.84 -24.48
N ARG A 36 -7.34 -6.52 -23.66
CA ARG A 36 -8.33 -7.46 -24.18
C ARG A 36 -9.54 -6.79 -24.84
N ARG A 37 -9.95 -5.62 -24.36
CA ARG A 37 -11.15 -4.92 -24.85
C ARG A 37 -10.87 -3.76 -25.79
N GLY A 38 -9.61 -3.31 -25.92
CA GLY A 38 -9.22 -2.18 -26.77
C GLY A 38 -9.83 -0.84 -26.34
N VAL A 39 -10.40 -0.75 -25.15
CA VAL A 39 -11.06 0.46 -24.63
C VAL A 39 -10.39 0.85 -23.31
N PHE A 40 -9.74 2.00 -23.34
CA PHE A 40 -9.24 2.66 -22.14
C PHE A 40 -10.38 3.49 -21.53
N SER A 41 -11.28 2.88 -20.77
CA SER A 41 -12.34 3.62 -20.09
C SER A 41 -12.03 3.73 -18.62
N LEU A 42 -12.14 4.96 -18.10
CA LEU A 42 -11.96 5.27 -16.68
C LEU A 42 -13.17 4.80 -15.83
N ASP A 43 -14.24 4.35 -16.46
CA ASP A 43 -15.44 3.86 -15.78
C ASP A 43 -15.22 2.58 -14.97
N HIS A 44 -14.09 1.91 -15.22
CA HIS A 44 -13.69 0.70 -14.50
C HIS A 44 -12.65 0.96 -13.40
N PHE A 45 -12.62 2.18 -12.87
CA PHE A 45 -11.75 2.56 -11.76
C PHE A 45 -12.07 1.76 -10.48
N ASP A 46 -13.22 1.12 -10.40
CA ASP A 46 -13.62 0.20 -9.33
C ASP A 46 -12.65 -1.00 -9.18
N TYR A 47 -11.99 -1.40 -10.28
CA TYR A 47 -11.00 -2.48 -10.24
C TYR A 47 -9.63 -2.04 -9.68
N LEU A 48 -9.39 -0.74 -9.49
CA LEU A 48 -8.14 -0.22 -8.93
C LEU A 48 -8.07 -0.32 -7.41
N ILE A 49 -9.20 -0.60 -6.75
CA ILE A 49 -9.23 -0.85 -5.30
C ILE A 49 -9.84 -2.24 -5.09
N PRO A 50 -9.10 -3.32 -5.29
CA PRO A 50 -9.58 -4.60 -4.84
C PRO A 50 -9.55 -4.56 -3.30
N ALA A 51 -10.72 -4.39 -2.71
CA ALA A 51 -10.92 -4.54 -1.26
C ALA A 51 -10.36 -5.89 -0.78
N GLU A 52 -10.30 -6.86 -1.69
CA GLU A 52 -9.72 -8.19 -1.52
C GLU A 52 -8.20 -8.18 -1.27
N LEU A 53 -7.46 -7.20 -1.81
CA LEU A 53 -6.01 -7.09 -1.61
C LEU A 53 -5.64 -6.28 -0.35
N PHE A 54 -6.61 -5.66 0.31
CA PHE A 54 -6.37 -4.90 1.54
C PHE A 54 -5.77 -5.74 2.67
N PRO A 55 -6.28 -6.96 2.99
CA PRO A 55 -5.68 -7.81 4.02
C PRO A 55 -4.23 -8.16 3.71
N GLN A 56 -3.90 -8.34 2.43
CA GLN A 56 -2.54 -8.64 1.97
C GLN A 56 -1.61 -7.42 2.15
N GLY A 57 -2.09 -6.23 1.82
CA GLY A 57 -1.37 -4.97 2.07
C GLY A 57 -1.11 -4.72 3.55
N LEU A 58 -2.11 -4.99 4.40
CA LEU A 58 -1.96 -4.91 5.85
C LEU A 58 -0.95 -5.92 6.40
N ALA A 59 -1.01 -7.17 5.94
CA ALA A 59 -0.05 -8.20 6.33
C ALA A 59 1.37 -7.80 5.94
N GLY A 60 1.57 -7.33 4.70
CA GLY A 60 2.85 -6.82 4.23
C GLY A 60 3.35 -5.63 5.04
N GLY A 61 2.47 -4.66 5.32
CA GLY A 61 2.76 -3.50 6.16
C GLY A 61 3.11 -3.88 7.59
N GLY A 62 2.36 -4.80 8.20
CA GLY A 62 2.63 -5.32 9.54
C GLY A 62 4.01 -6.01 9.64
N LEU A 63 4.38 -6.80 8.64
CA LEU A 63 5.70 -7.43 8.55
C LEU A 63 6.81 -6.36 8.46
N LEU A 64 6.58 -5.29 7.68
CA LEU A 64 7.53 -4.19 7.55
C LEU A 64 7.67 -3.39 8.85
N VAL A 65 6.58 -3.13 9.56
CA VAL A 65 6.60 -2.49 10.88
C VAL A 65 7.41 -3.36 11.86
N TRP A 66 7.16 -4.64 11.89
CA TRP A 66 7.91 -5.56 12.75
C TRP A 66 9.39 -5.57 12.39
N ALA A 67 9.75 -5.65 11.11
CA ALA A 67 11.13 -5.55 10.64
C ALA A 67 11.78 -4.21 11.04
N ALA A 68 11.05 -3.09 10.89
CA ALA A 68 11.54 -1.75 11.23
C ALA A 68 11.78 -1.60 12.73
N MET A 69 10.87 -2.07 13.58
CA MET A 69 11.01 -2.06 15.03
C MET A 69 12.23 -2.89 15.46
N ARG A 70 12.41 -4.05 14.84
CA ARG A 70 13.53 -4.94 15.13
C ARG A 70 14.89 -4.36 14.69
N ALA A 71 14.90 -3.69 13.53
CA ALA A 71 16.07 -3.01 12.99
C ALA A 71 16.35 -1.67 13.68
N ARG A 72 15.39 -1.11 14.41
CA ARG A 72 15.40 0.25 14.98
C ARG A 72 15.73 1.34 13.93
N LYS A 73 15.34 1.08 12.66
CA LYS A 73 15.59 1.99 11.53
C LYS A 73 14.30 2.22 10.75
N TYR A 74 14.13 3.44 10.26
CA TYR A 74 13.01 3.83 9.40
C TYR A 74 11.61 3.60 10.00
N ILE A 75 11.50 3.46 11.35
CA ILE A 75 10.24 3.19 12.04
C ILE A 75 9.19 4.26 11.70
N LYS A 76 9.59 5.53 11.80
CA LYS A 76 8.68 6.66 11.53
C LYS A 76 8.14 6.63 10.10
N LEU A 77 8.99 6.30 9.12
CA LEU A 77 8.58 6.19 7.72
C LEU A 77 7.60 5.03 7.52
N VAL A 78 7.94 3.84 8.01
CA VAL A 78 7.13 2.63 7.79
C VAL A 78 5.80 2.72 8.55
N VAL A 79 5.82 3.09 9.83
CA VAL A 79 4.61 3.24 10.65
C VAL A 79 3.76 4.39 10.13
N GLY A 80 4.37 5.54 9.81
CA GLY A 80 3.66 6.69 9.27
C GLY A 80 2.98 6.39 7.94
N SER A 81 3.69 5.72 7.01
CA SER A 81 3.11 5.31 5.73
C SER A 81 1.97 4.29 5.91
N LEU A 82 2.12 3.31 6.80
CA LEU A 82 1.06 2.33 7.06
C LEU A 82 -0.17 3.00 7.68
N SER A 83 0.02 3.87 8.68
CA SER A 83 -1.07 4.61 9.30
C SER A 83 -1.80 5.49 8.30
N LEU A 84 -1.05 6.19 7.43
CA LEU A 84 -1.62 7.02 6.38
C LEU A 84 -2.42 6.19 5.37
N ALA A 85 -1.89 5.03 4.97
CA ALA A 85 -2.59 4.12 4.07
C ALA A 85 -3.92 3.63 4.67
N ILE A 86 -3.92 3.23 5.94
CA ILE A 86 -5.13 2.78 6.64
C ILE A 86 -6.17 3.91 6.72
N VAL A 87 -5.75 5.09 7.18
CA VAL A 87 -6.64 6.25 7.32
C VAL A 87 -7.22 6.66 5.96
N ALA A 88 -6.38 6.77 4.92
CA ALA A 88 -6.83 7.15 3.58
C ALA A 88 -7.83 6.15 3.00
N LEU A 89 -7.57 4.85 3.18
CA LEU A 89 -8.47 3.80 2.69
C LEU A 89 -9.83 3.85 3.40
N PHE A 90 -9.83 3.83 4.74
CA PHE A 90 -11.07 3.85 5.51
C PHE A 90 -11.88 5.13 5.27
N SER A 91 -11.21 6.29 5.20
CA SER A 91 -11.86 7.56 4.90
C SER A 91 -12.45 7.56 3.49
N GLY A 92 -11.73 7.02 2.51
CA GLY A 92 -12.20 6.90 1.13
C GLY A 92 -13.40 5.99 1.00
N GLN A 93 -13.37 4.82 1.65
CA GLN A 93 -14.50 3.87 1.67
C GLN A 93 -15.72 4.47 2.37
N LEU A 94 -15.53 5.07 3.54
CA LEU A 94 -16.62 5.71 4.28
C LEU A 94 -17.26 6.82 3.46
N LEU A 95 -16.44 7.67 2.82
CA LEU A 95 -16.93 8.74 1.97
C LEU A 95 -17.71 8.19 0.76
N ALA A 96 -17.18 7.16 0.09
CA ALA A 96 -17.83 6.53 -1.07
C ALA A 96 -19.20 5.93 -0.72
N VAL A 97 -19.33 5.33 0.47
CA VAL A 97 -20.60 4.79 0.97
C VAL A 97 -21.58 5.92 1.35
N LEU A 98 -21.13 6.91 2.12
CA LEU A 98 -21.99 8.01 2.60
C LEU A 98 -22.47 8.91 1.47
N THR A 99 -21.72 9.04 0.38
CA THR A 99 -22.07 9.89 -0.77
C THR A 99 -22.86 9.14 -1.84
N GLY A 100 -23.11 7.85 -1.66
CA GLY A 100 -23.80 7.02 -2.66
C GLY A 100 -22.97 6.74 -3.93
N LEU A 101 -21.68 7.07 -3.92
CA LEU A 101 -20.76 6.75 -5.03
C LEU A 101 -20.56 5.25 -5.17
N ALA A 102 -20.52 4.53 -4.04
CA ALA A 102 -20.38 3.07 -4.03
C ALA A 102 -21.63 2.34 -4.56
N SER A 103 -22.83 2.92 -4.43
CA SER A 103 -24.09 2.40 -4.95
C SER A 103 -24.43 2.87 -6.37
N GLY A 104 -23.62 3.77 -6.95
CA GLY A 104 -23.86 4.33 -8.28
C GLY A 104 -24.99 5.37 -8.33
N GLU A 105 -25.50 5.82 -7.19
CA GLU A 105 -26.56 6.83 -7.10
C GLU A 105 -26.08 8.25 -7.44
N THR A 106 -24.78 8.50 -7.26
CA THR A 106 -24.18 9.81 -7.52
C THR A 106 -23.39 9.80 -8.82
N LYS A 107 -23.60 10.84 -9.65
CA LYS A 107 -22.89 10.99 -10.93
C LYS A 107 -21.39 11.19 -10.72
N LEU A 108 -20.58 10.50 -11.53
CA LEU A 108 -19.14 10.71 -11.64
C LEU A 108 -18.87 12.16 -12.09
N GLY A 109 -17.98 12.88 -11.37
CA GLY A 109 -17.53 14.22 -11.77
C GLY A 109 -17.84 15.36 -10.80
N GLY A 110 -18.43 15.07 -9.62
CA GLY A 110 -18.65 16.08 -8.57
C GLY A 110 -17.44 16.25 -7.63
N CYS A 111 -17.54 17.25 -6.73
CA CYS A 111 -16.53 17.47 -5.68
C CYS A 111 -16.31 16.23 -4.80
N GLN A 112 -17.35 15.45 -4.56
CA GLN A 112 -17.31 14.20 -3.80
C GLN A 112 -16.44 13.14 -4.49
N TRP A 113 -16.61 12.99 -5.82
CA TRP A 113 -15.77 12.11 -6.64
C TRP A 113 -14.29 12.52 -6.58
N ALA A 114 -14.00 13.82 -6.71
CA ALA A 114 -12.64 14.34 -6.62
C ALA A 114 -11.99 14.06 -5.25
N LEU A 115 -12.76 14.15 -4.16
CA LEU A 115 -12.27 13.81 -2.82
C LEU A 115 -11.94 12.32 -2.69
N VAL A 116 -12.80 11.44 -3.18
CA VAL A 116 -12.55 9.99 -3.14
C VAL A 116 -11.31 9.64 -3.97
N VAL A 117 -11.18 10.18 -5.18
CA VAL A 117 -9.98 9.97 -6.01
C VAL A 117 -8.73 10.52 -5.33
N GLY A 118 -8.82 11.68 -4.68
CA GLY A 118 -7.72 12.25 -3.90
C GLY A 118 -7.27 11.33 -2.76
N LEU A 119 -8.20 10.72 -2.03
CA LEU A 119 -7.90 9.76 -0.97
C LEU A 119 -7.26 8.47 -1.51
N ILE A 120 -7.70 8.00 -2.69
CA ILE A 120 -7.08 6.87 -3.38
C ILE A 120 -5.63 7.19 -3.76
N LEU A 121 -5.37 8.38 -4.29
CA LEU A 121 -3.99 8.81 -4.61
C LEU A 121 -3.11 8.87 -3.36
N VAL A 122 -3.64 9.41 -2.25
CA VAL A 122 -2.92 9.41 -0.96
C VAL A 122 -2.62 7.99 -0.49
N TYR A 123 -3.57 7.07 -0.62
CA TYR A 123 -3.38 5.66 -0.31
C TYR A 123 -2.26 5.02 -1.14
N ILE A 124 -2.27 5.24 -2.47
CA ILE A 124 -1.23 4.74 -3.38
C ILE A 124 0.15 5.30 -3.00
N LEU A 125 0.25 6.60 -2.74
CA LEU A 125 1.51 7.23 -2.31
C LEU A 125 2.00 6.67 -0.97
N ALA A 126 1.10 6.40 -0.04
CA ALA A 126 1.42 5.77 1.24
C ALA A 126 1.95 4.34 1.05
N LEU A 127 1.37 3.55 0.15
CA LEU A 127 1.88 2.21 -0.20
C LEU A 127 3.25 2.27 -0.87
N VAL A 128 3.49 3.25 -1.75
CA VAL A 128 4.82 3.48 -2.34
C VAL A 128 5.83 3.82 -1.25
N GLY A 129 5.49 4.73 -0.33
CA GLY A 129 6.34 5.07 0.82
C GLY A 129 6.67 3.85 1.70
N LEU A 130 5.68 2.99 1.92
CA LEU A 130 5.84 1.73 2.64
C LEU A 130 6.77 0.77 1.90
N GLY A 131 6.60 0.61 0.59
CA GLY A 131 7.45 -0.22 -0.26
C GLY A 131 8.90 0.27 -0.31
N VAL A 132 9.11 1.58 -0.44
CA VAL A 132 10.46 2.20 -0.37
C VAL A 132 11.08 1.97 1.01
N GLY A 133 10.32 2.16 2.10
CA GLY A 133 10.76 1.85 3.46
C GLY A 133 11.23 0.41 3.60
N GLY A 134 10.50 -0.54 3.01
CA GLY A 134 10.86 -1.96 2.97
C GLY A 134 12.17 -2.23 2.21
N ILE A 135 12.36 -1.60 1.04
CA ILE A 135 13.62 -1.71 0.27
C ILE A 135 14.79 -1.15 1.07
N LEU A 136 14.63 0.00 1.71
CA LEU A 136 15.68 0.59 2.54
C LEU A 136 16.04 -0.31 3.72
N LEU A 137 15.03 -0.95 4.35
CA LEU A 137 15.26 -1.92 5.42
C LEU A 137 16.01 -3.17 4.93
N SER A 138 15.68 -3.67 3.75
CA SER A 138 16.33 -4.87 3.18
C SER A 138 17.77 -4.60 2.76
N ARG A 139 18.07 -3.38 2.27
CA ARG A 139 19.42 -2.92 1.87
C ARG A 139 20.27 -2.45 3.03
N GLY A 140 19.66 -2.00 4.12
CA GLY A 140 20.36 -1.50 5.29
C GLY A 140 21.28 -2.58 5.89
N ARG A 141 22.61 -2.41 5.80
CA ARG A 141 23.54 -3.19 6.62
C ARG A 141 23.18 -2.92 8.08
N VAL A 142 22.71 -3.93 8.78
CA VAL A 142 22.57 -3.87 10.24
C VAL A 142 24.00 -3.75 10.76
N LYS A 143 24.44 -2.53 11.16
CA LYS A 143 25.68 -2.37 11.89
C LYS A 143 25.59 -3.27 13.14
N PRO A 144 26.58 -4.14 13.40
CA PRO A 144 26.61 -4.85 14.67
C PRO A 144 26.67 -3.81 15.79
N ALA A 145 25.74 -3.93 16.73
CA ALA A 145 25.80 -3.16 17.97
C ALA A 145 26.99 -3.71 18.77
N GLY A 146 28.06 -2.97 18.77
CA GLY A 146 29.19 -3.33 19.63
C GLY A 146 30.55 -3.15 18.96
N THR A 147 31.06 -1.93 18.93
CA THR A 147 32.43 -1.54 19.18
C THR A 147 32.40 -0.07 19.59
N GLY A 148 32.24 0.13 20.83
CA GLY A 148 32.45 1.36 21.56
C GLY A 148 32.89 0.95 22.95
#